data_01a1a748a877915a2c792b408ed3eb0d
#
_entry.id   01a1a748a877915a2c792b408ed3eb0d
#
_cell.length_a   1.000
_cell.length_b   1.000
_cell.length_c   1.000
_cell.angle_alpha   90.00
_cell.angle_beta   90.00
_cell.angle_gamma   90.00
#
_symmetry.space_group_name_H-M   'P 1'
#
loop_
_entity.id
_entity.type
_entity.pdbx_description
1 polymer ?
#
loop_
_entity_poly.entity_id
_entity_poly.type
_entity_poly.pdbx_seq_one_letter_code
_entity_poly.pdbx_strand_id
1 'polypeptide(L)'
;EMKRLIGFIFPPGSNPPLMLQYKIRLWEQLSELAADRYGYMAVESLNTCLSAFFKMTSGLDVSKINMQLDVYLEENLKHLEYFLHDKGVSRDTHPVNPIRVQALNLFATSQNEDELKKGMDEIISALIKISNDEVDYYLSYFIASAGLIAINLDGEVTREEVELVLNHLS
;
A
#
# COMPACT_ATOMS: atom_id res chain seq x y z
N GLU A 1 -13.65 -12.92 8.02
CA GLU A 1 -13.37 -13.50 9.36
C GLU A 1 -12.36 -12.69 10.17
N MET A 2 -11.23 -12.27 9.59
CA MET A 2 -10.21 -11.46 10.29
C MET A 2 -10.80 -10.20 10.95
N LYS A 3 -11.64 -9.42 10.23
CA LYS A 3 -12.31 -8.23 10.80
C LYS A 3 -13.20 -8.57 12.00
N ARG A 4 -13.85 -9.73 12.00
CA ARG A 4 -14.68 -10.18 13.15
C ARG A 4 -13.81 -10.54 14.35
N LEU A 5 -12.67 -11.23 14.13
CA LEU A 5 -11.73 -11.57 15.19
C LEU A 5 -11.11 -10.30 15.80
N ILE A 6 -10.71 -9.35 14.96
CA ILE A 6 -10.16 -8.06 15.40
C ILE A 6 -11.21 -7.28 16.20
N GLY A 7 -12.46 -7.21 15.71
CA GLY A 7 -13.57 -6.55 16.41
C GLY A 7 -13.98 -7.22 17.72
N PHE A 8 -13.65 -8.51 17.89
CA PHE A 8 -13.84 -9.21 19.17
C PHE A 8 -12.76 -8.84 20.20
N ILE A 9 -11.51 -8.69 19.75
CA ILE A 9 -10.37 -8.34 20.61
C ILE A 9 -10.35 -6.82 20.90
N PHE A 10 -10.69 -6.01 19.89
CA PHE A 10 -10.72 -4.56 19.95
C PHE A 10 -12.16 -4.07 19.67
N PRO A 11 -12.96 -3.83 20.71
CA PRO A 11 -14.34 -3.37 20.53
C PRO A 11 -14.41 -2.01 19.83
N PRO A 12 -15.58 -1.65 19.23
CA PRO A 12 -15.77 -0.37 18.57
C PRO A 12 -15.36 0.81 19.46
N GLY A 13 -14.52 1.71 18.93
CA GLY A 13 -14.00 2.86 19.67
C GLY A 13 -12.65 2.62 20.35
N SER A 14 -12.11 1.40 20.38
CA SER A 14 -10.72 1.14 20.76
C SER A 14 -9.79 1.31 19.55
N ASN A 15 -8.61 1.87 19.79
CA ASN A 15 -7.55 1.94 18.78
C ASN A 15 -6.58 0.79 18.98
N PRO A 16 -6.51 -0.19 18.06
CA PRO A 16 -5.46 -1.21 18.09
C PRO A 16 -4.06 -0.56 18.06
N PRO A 17 -3.04 -1.23 18.60
CA PRO A 17 -1.66 -0.78 18.46
C PRO A 17 -1.31 -0.51 16.97
N LEU A 18 -0.51 0.52 16.70
CA LEU A 18 -0.17 0.98 15.35
C LEU A 18 0.33 -0.15 14.43
N MET A 19 1.24 -0.99 14.96
CA MET A 19 1.75 -2.15 14.22
C MET A 19 0.66 -3.17 13.84
N LEU A 20 -0.39 -3.29 14.66
CA LEU A 20 -1.51 -4.17 14.32
C LEU A 20 -2.42 -3.53 13.26
N GLN A 21 -2.68 -2.23 13.36
CA GLN A 21 -3.42 -1.49 12.33
C GLN A 21 -2.72 -1.62 10.96
N TYR A 22 -1.40 -1.47 10.94
CA TYR A 22 -0.57 -1.66 9.76
C TYR A 22 -0.71 -3.08 9.17
N LYS A 23 -0.58 -4.12 10.00
CA LYS A 23 -0.73 -5.52 9.54
C LYS A 23 -2.13 -5.83 9.02
N ILE A 24 -3.17 -5.24 9.64
CA ILE A 24 -4.55 -5.35 9.19
C ILE A 24 -4.69 -4.72 7.80
N ARG A 25 -4.17 -3.52 7.61
CA ARG A 25 -4.23 -2.80 6.33
C ARG A 25 -3.51 -3.58 5.22
N LEU A 26 -2.29 -4.03 5.48
CA LEU A 26 -1.54 -4.87 4.54
C LEU A 26 -2.31 -6.14 4.18
N TRP A 27 -2.91 -6.80 5.16
CA TRP A 27 -3.75 -7.97 4.91
C TRP A 27 -4.98 -7.64 4.05
N GLU A 28 -5.64 -6.50 4.28
CA GLU A 28 -6.76 -6.04 3.45
C GLU A 28 -6.30 -5.80 2.01
N GLN A 29 -5.18 -5.12 1.81
CA GLN A 29 -4.60 -4.88 0.48
C GLN A 29 -4.26 -6.19 -0.25
N LEU A 30 -3.63 -7.15 0.43
CA LEU A 30 -3.34 -8.46 -0.15
C LEU A 30 -4.61 -9.26 -0.46
N SER A 31 -5.67 -9.09 0.33
CA SER A 31 -6.97 -9.72 0.06
C SER A 31 -7.63 -9.18 -1.21
N GLU A 32 -7.47 -7.89 -1.51
CA GLU A 32 -7.92 -7.30 -2.78
C GLU A 32 -7.18 -7.89 -3.99
N LEU A 33 -5.84 -8.03 -3.90
CA LEU A 33 -5.06 -8.67 -4.96
C LEU A 33 -5.48 -10.14 -5.19
N ALA A 34 -5.78 -10.86 -4.10
CA ALA A 34 -6.30 -12.22 -4.20
C ALA A 34 -7.69 -12.26 -4.84
N ALA A 35 -8.58 -11.33 -4.49
CA ALA A 35 -9.91 -11.22 -5.08
C ALA A 35 -9.84 -10.93 -6.60
N ASP A 36 -8.94 -10.03 -7.02
CA ASP A 36 -8.71 -9.73 -8.44
C ASP A 36 -8.23 -10.96 -9.21
N ARG A 37 -7.33 -11.75 -8.62
CA ARG A 37 -6.87 -13.02 -9.18
C ARG A 37 -8.02 -14.04 -9.35
N TYR A 38 -8.87 -14.19 -8.34
CA TYR A 38 -10.06 -15.05 -8.46
C TYR A 38 -11.03 -14.56 -9.53
N GLY A 39 -11.21 -13.23 -9.65
CA GLY A 39 -11.98 -12.63 -10.71
C GLY A 39 -11.43 -12.97 -12.10
N TYR A 40 -10.12 -12.89 -12.28
CA TYR A 40 -9.45 -13.29 -13.51
C TYR A 40 -9.65 -14.78 -13.81
N MET A 41 -9.48 -15.66 -12.82
CA MET A 41 -9.69 -17.11 -12.99
C MET A 41 -11.12 -17.45 -13.45
N ALA A 42 -12.10 -16.63 -13.08
CA ALA A 42 -13.50 -16.83 -13.48
C ALA A 42 -13.79 -16.40 -14.92
N VAL A 43 -13.07 -15.37 -15.43
CA VAL A 43 -13.33 -14.81 -16.78
C VAL A 43 -12.24 -15.13 -17.80
N GLU A 44 -11.07 -15.55 -17.35
CA GLU A 44 -9.88 -15.92 -18.15
C GLU A 44 -9.51 -14.88 -19.23
N SER A 45 -9.77 -13.60 -18.95
CA SER A 45 -9.54 -12.50 -19.89
C SER A 45 -8.97 -11.28 -19.18
N LEU A 46 -7.67 -11.00 -19.42
CA LEU A 46 -7.01 -9.82 -18.89
C LEU A 46 -7.71 -8.53 -19.35
N ASN A 47 -8.09 -8.45 -20.62
CA ASN A 47 -8.78 -7.28 -21.15
C ASN A 47 -10.13 -7.02 -20.46
N THR A 48 -10.87 -8.06 -20.12
CA THR A 48 -12.13 -7.94 -19.37
C THR A 48 -11.87 -7.37 -17.96
N CYS A 49 -10.83 -7.86 -17.29
CA CYS A 49 -10.46 -7.37 -15.97
C CYS A 49 -9.94 -5.94 -16.01
N LEU A 50 -9.10 -5.58 -16.97
CA LEU A 50 -8.62 -4.20 -17.18
C LEU A 50 -9.77 -3.24 -17.47
N SER A 51 -10.74 -3.66 -18.28
CA SER A 51 -11.96 -2.88 -18.55
C SER A 51 -12.77 -2.63 -17.27
N ALA A 52 -12.88 -3.64 -16.41
CA ALA A 52 -13.54 -3.51 -15.12
C ALA A 52 -12.78 -2.55 -14.19
N PHE A 53 -11.45 -2.64 -14.09
CA PHE A 53 -10.64 -1.71 -13.32
C PHE A 53 -10.76 -0.28 -13.82
N PHE A 54 -10.68 -0.08 -15.12
CA PHE A 54 -10.89 1.24 -15.71
C PHE A 54 -12.26 1.80 -15.37
N LYS A 55 -13.32 0.99 -15.49
CA LYS A 55 -14.68 1.40 -15.14
C LYS A 55 -14.82 1.73 -13.65
N MET A 56 -14.22 0.93 -12.77
CA MET A 56 -14.25 1.17 -11.32
C MET A 56 -13.57 2.47 -10.92
N THR A 57 -12.47 2.83 -11.58
CA THR A 57 -11.67 4.01 -11.25
C THR A 57 -12.16 5.29 -11.92
N SER A 58 -12.62 5.21 -13.16
CA SER A 58 -13.05 6.38 -13.96
C SER A 58 -14.56 6.59 -13.99
N GLY A 59 -15.36 5.57 -13.66
CA GLY A 59 -16.80 5.56 -13.89
C GLY A 59 -17.21 5.42 -15.36
N LEU A 60 -16.25 5.34 -16.29
CA LEU A 60 -16.49 5.31 -17.73
C LEU A 60 -16.50 3.88 -18.26
N ASP A 61 -17.19 3.65 -19.37
CA ASP A 61 -17.24 2.38 -20.06
C ASP A 61 -16.30 2.41 -21.27
N VAL A 62 -15.33 1.49 -21.31
CA VAL A 62 -14.34 1.38 -22.38
C VAL A 62 -15.00 1.27 -23.77
N SER A 63 -16.15 0.60 -23.85
CA SER A 63 -16.89 0.46 -25.13
C SER A 63 -17.45 1.77 -25.66
N LYS A 64 -17.59 2.80 -24.81
CA LYS A 64 -18.11 4.13 -25.16
C LYS A 64 -17.03 5.16 -25.41
N ILE A 65 -15.82 4.86 -25.06
CA ILE A 65 -14.65 5.70 -25.29
C ILE A 65 -13.65 4.86 -26.11
N ASN A 66 -13.05 5.44 -27.11
CA ASN A 66 -12.07 4.73 -27.96
C ASN A 66 -10.73 4.58 -27.20
N MET A 67 -10.77 3.86 -26.08
CA MET A 67 -9.60 3.62 -25.24
C MET A 67 -8.97 2.25 -25.57
N GLN A 68 -7.67 2.24 -25.71
CA GLN A 68 -6.87 1.03 -25.88
C GLN A 68 -6.43 0.51 -24.52
N LEU A 69 -6.75 -0.75 -24.20
CA LEU A 69 -6.47 -1.35 -22.89
C LEU A 69 -4.97 -1.63 -22.66
N ASP A 70 -4.21 -1.84 -23.72
CA ASP A 70 -2.75 -1.93 -23.71
C ASP A 70 -2.11 -0.59 -23.28
N VAL A 71 -2.60 0.54 -23.78
CA VAL A 71 -2.19 1.86 -23.34
C VAL A 71 -2.54 2.08 -21.85
N TYR A 72 -3.73 1.64 -21.44
CA TYR A 72 -4.12 1.73 -20.01
C TYR A 72 -3.19 0.90 -19.13
N LEU A 73 -2.84 -0.31 -19.54
CA LEU A 73 -1.87 -1.15 -18.84
C LEU A 73 -0.51 -0.45 -18.73
N GLU A 74 0.02 0.02 -19.86
CA GLU A 74 1.32 0.68 -19.94
C GLU A 74 1.40 1.93 -19.05
N GLU A 75 0.37 2.77 -19.06
CA GLU A 75 0.30 3.95 -18.18
C GLU A 75 0.24 3.57 -16.69
N ASN A 76 -0.49 2.51 -16.33
CA ASN A 76 -0.47 2.02 -14.94
C ASN A 76 0.91 1.51 -14.52
N LEU A 77 1.66 0.85 -15.40
CA LEU A 77 3.03 0.40 -15.11
C LEU A 77 3.99 1.58 -14.90
N LYS A 78 3.88 2.64 -15.72
CA LYS A 78 4.65 3.88 -15.52
C LYS A 78 4.30 4.56 -14.19
N HIS A 79 3.02 4.63 -13.86
CA HIS A 79 2.58 5.17 -12.57
C HIS A 79 3.06 4.35 -11.38
N LEU A 80 3.18 3.04 -11.53
CA LEU A 80 3.74 2.18 -10.48
C LEU A 80 5.18 2.58 -10.13
N GLU A 81 6.02 2.83 -11.13
CA GLU A 81 7.41 3.30 -10.91
C GLU A 81 7.43 4.62 -10.11
N TYR A 82 6.53 5.55 -10.43
CA TYR A 82 6.38 6.79 -9.68
C TYR A 82 6.02 6.54 -8.21
N PHE A 83 5.04 5.67 -7.95
CA PHE A 83 4.65 5.32 -6.57
C PHE A 83 5.75 4.61 -5.78
N LEU A 84 6.61 3.84 -6.43
CA LEU A 84 7.75 3.17 -5.79
C LEU A 84 8.88 4.14 -5.40
N HIS A 85 8.96 5.28 -6.07
CA HIS A 85 9.98 6.31 -5.84
C HIS A 85 9.47 7.48 -4.99
N ASP A 86 8.18 7.76 -5.02
CA ASP A 86 7.57 8.81 -4.21
C ASP A 86 7.22 8.27 -2.81
N LYS A 87 7.68 8.99 -1.78
CA LYS A 87 7.41 8.65 -0.37
C LYS A 87 5.97 9.00 0.05
N GLY A 88 5.01 8.89 -0.86
CA GLY A 88 3.61 9.13 -0.59
C GLY A 88 3.03 8.05 0.33
N VAL A 89 2.65 8.42 1.54
CA VAL A 89 1.96 7.54 2.50
C VAL A 89 0.55 7.27 2.00
N SER A 90 0.30 6.08 1.44
CA SER A 90 -1.06 5.65 1.13
C SER A 90 -1.76 5.21 2.41
N ARG A 91 -2.76 6.01 2.84
CA ARG A 91 -3.64 5.67 3.98
C ARG A 91 -4.82 4.77 3.58
N ASP A 92 -4.89 4.39 2.33
CA ASP A 92 -6.01 3.63 1.79
C ASP A 92 -5.97 2.16 2.20
N THR A 93 -7.13 1.61 2.50
CA THR A 93 -7.31 0.18 2.75
C THR A 93 -7.23 -0.65 1.47
N HIS A 94 -7.31 0.01 0.31
CA HIS A 94 -7.17 -0.61 -1.00
C HIS A 94 -5.78 -0.30 -1.59
N PRO A 95 -5.12 -1.27 -2.26
CA PRO A 95 -3.92 -0.98 -3.02
C PRO A 95 -4.24 0.03 -4.13
N VAL A 96 -3.29 0.92 -4.41
CA VAL A 96 -3.43 1.83 -5.55
C VAL A 96 -3.61 1.03 -6.85
N ASN A 97 -4.39 1.58 -7.77
CA ASN A 97 -4.75 0.89 -9.00
C ASN A 97 -3.55 0.34 -9.81
N PRO A 98 -2.42 1.05 -9.96
CA PRO A 98 -1.23 0.52 -10.62
C PRO A 98 -0.72 -0.80 -10.03
N ILE A 99 -0.75 -0.95 -8.71
CA ILE A 99 -0.34 -2.19 -8.02
C ILE A 99 -1.29 -3.34 -8.37
N ARG A 100 -2.61 -3.10 -8.35
CA ARG A 100 -3.63 -4.10 -8.70
C ARG A 100 -3.49 -4.55 -10.16
N VAL A 101 -3.33 -3.59 -11.08
CA VAL A 101 -3.15 -3.85 -12.52
C VAL A 101 -1.89 -4.67 -12.77
N GLN A 102 -0.77 -4.33 -12.13
CA GLN A 102 0.48 -5.07 -12.26
C GLN A 102 0.38 -6.49 -11.70
N ALA A 103 -0.20 -6.66 -10.51
CA ALA A 103 -0.39 -7.98 -9.92
C ALA A 103 -1.23 -8.89 -10.80
N LEU A 104 -2.30 -8.34 -11.39
CA LEU A 104 -3.16 -9.08 -12.31
C LEU A 104 -2.45 -9.39 -13.63
N ASN A 105 -1.70 -8.44 -14.18
CA ASN A 105 -0.90 -8.65 -15.39
C ASN A 105 0.12 -9.77 -15.19
N LEU A 106 0.88 -9.74 -14.09
CA LEU A 106 1.82 -10.83 -13.75
C LEU A 106 1.11 -12.17 -13.67
N PHE A 107 -0.04 -12.23 -13.00
CA PHE A 107 -0.79 -13.47 -12.88
C PHE A 107 -1.29 -14.00 -14.23
N ALA A 108 -1.68 -13.11 -15.16
CA ALA A 108 -2.20 -13.46 -16.48
C ALA A 108 -1.11 -13.86 -17.49
N THR A 109 0.11 -13.31 -17.35
CA THR A 109 1.16 -13.42 -18.39
C THR A 109 2.37 -14.24 -17.98
N SER A 110 2.58 -14.53 -16.68
CA SER A 110 3.72 -15.33 -16.22
C SER A 110 3.68 -16.74 -16.84
N GLN A 111 4.81 -17.19 -17.35
CA GLN A 111 4.94 -18.47 -18.03
C GLN A 111 5.13 -19.64 -17.07
N ASN A 112 5.55 -19.36 -15.84
CA ASN A 112 5.80 -20.38 -14.81
C ASN A 112 5.62 -19.79 -13.40
N GLU A 113 5.57 -20.70 -12.42
CA GLU A 113 5.35 -20.31 -11.01
C GLU A 113 6.51 -19.47 -10.43
N ASP A 114 7.74 -19.70 -10.85
CA ASP A 114 8.92 -18.97 -10.33
C ASP A 114 8.88 -17.50 -10.77
N GLU A 115 8.54 -17.24 -12.02
CA GLU A 115 8.37 -15.89 -12.55
C GLU A 115 7.22 -15.15 -11.82
N LEU A 116 6.07 -15.81 -11.69
CA LEU A 116 4.93 -15.25 -10.95
C LEU A 116 5.31 -14.94 -9.50
N LYS A 117 5.95 -15.88 -8.83
CA LYS A 117 6.37 -15.71 -7.43
C LYS A 117 7.31 -14.54 -7.29
N LYS A 118 8.36 -14.46 -8.11
CA LYS A 118 9.32 -13.35 -8.08
C LYS A 118 8.63 -12.00 -8.26
N GLY A 119 7.77 -11.86 -9.29
CA GLY A 119 7.05 -10.62 -9.54
C GLY A 119 6.08 -10.25 -8.40
N MET A 120 5.41 -11.24 -7.81
CA MET A 120 4.53 -11.01 -6.66
C MET A 120 5.31 -10.63 -5.39
N ASP A 121 6.50 -11.23 -5.15
CA ASP A 121 7.37 -10.85 -4.03
C ASP A 121 7.84 -9.39 -4.15
N GLU A 122 8.11 -8.91 -5.37
CA GLU A 122 8.44 -7.49 -5.63
C GLU A 122 7.25 -6.58 -5.31
N ILE A 123 6.02 -6.94 -5.73
CA ILE A 123 4.80 -6.19 -5.41
C ILE A 123 4.53 -6.18 -3.90
N ILE A 124 4.65 -7.31 -3.23
CA ILE A 124 4.44 -7.41 -1.78
C ILE A 124 5.48 -6.57 -1.04
N SER A 125 6.74 -6.61 -1.47
CA SER A 125 7.80 -5.77 -0.91
C SER A 125 7.52 -4.29 -1.09
N ALA A 126 6.98 -3.89 -2.24
CA ALA A 126 6.55 -2.52 -2.49
C ALA A 126 5.39 -2.09 -1.56
N LEU A 127 4.38 -2.94 -1.38
CA LEU A 127 3.27 -2.68 -0.44
C LEU A 127 3.77 -2.55 1.00
N ILE A 128 4.69 -3.41 1.42
CA ILE A 128 5.31 -3.37 2.75
C ILE A 128 6.09 -2.06 2.92
N LYS A 129 6.85 -1.63 1.93
CA LYS A 129 7.62 -0.38 1.96
C LYS A 129 6.70 0.84 2.08
N ILE A 130 5.66 0.93 1.22
CA ILE A 130 4.68 2.03 1.25
C ILE A 130 4.00 2.11 2.61
N SER A 131 3.68 0.97 3.22
CA SER A 131 3.03 0.92 4.53
C SER A 131 4.00 1.19 5.68
N ASN A 132 5.28 0.82 5.57
CA ASN A 132 6.30 1.12 6.56
C ASN A 132 6.61 2.62 6.64
N ASP A 133 6.56 3.34 5.54
CA ASP A 133 6.76 4.79 5.53
C ASP A 133 5.78 5.52 6.46
N GLU A 134 4.55 5.02 6.63
CA GLU A 134 3.59 5.57 7.60
C GLU A 134 4.01 5.27 9.06
N VAL A 135 4.50 4.06 9.33
CA VAL A 135 4.99 3.69 10.67
C VAL A 135 6.24 4.50 11.02
N ASP A 136 7.17 4.63 10.09
CA ASP A 136 8.39 5.41 10.26
C ASP A 136 8.08 6.89 10.45
N TYR A 137 7.08 7.44 9.74
CA TYR A 137 6.61 8.81 9.95
C TYR A 137 6.08 9.02 11.38
N TYR A 138 5.18 8.14 11.86
CA TYR A 138 4.65 8.27 13.22
C TYR A 138 5.71 8.00 14.29
N LEU A 139 6.62 7.08 14.04
CA LEU A 139 7.76 6.82 14.93
C LEU A 139 8.68 8.03 15.02
N SER A 140 9.02 8.64 13.89
CA SER A 140 9.81 9.88 13.83
C SER A 140 9.10 11.03 14.56
N TYR A 141 7.79 11.19 14.34
CA TYR A 141 6.99 12.18 15.04
C TYR A 141 6.96 11.93 16.57
N PHE A 142 6.82 10.67 16.98
CA PHE A 142 6.88 10.29 18.39
C PHE A 142 8.25 10.60 19.00
N ILE A 143 9.33 10.20 18.34
CA ILE A 143 10.71 10.45 18.79
C ILE A 143 10.97 11.96 18.90
N ALA A 144 10.57 12.74 17.89
CA ALA A 144 10.71 14.20 17.91
C ALA A 144 9.94 14.82 19.08
N SER A 145 8.68 14.42 19.27
CA SER A 145 7.81 14.96 20.33
C SER A 145 8.31 14.55 21.72
N ALA A 146 8.69 13.29 21.92
CA ALA A 146 9.24 12.80 23.17
C ALA A 146 10.59 13.45 23.48
N GLY A 147 11.44 13.62 22.47
CA GLY A 147 12.72 14.32 22.58
C GLY A 147 12.55 15.77 23.01
N LEU A 148 11.63 16.52 22.36
CA LEU A 148 11.32 17.90 22.75
C LEU A 148 10.79 18.03 24.18
N ILE A 149 9.97 17.08 24.63
CA ILE A 149 9.49 17.05 26.03
C ILE A 149 10.66 16.76 26.96
N ALA A 150 11.52 15.79 26.65
CA ALA A 150 12.66 15.43 27.48
C ALA A 150 13.66 16.58 27.62
N ILE A 151 13.99 17.28 26.54
CA ILE A 151 14.86 18.46 26.51
C ILE A 151 14.30 19.61 27.38
N ASN A 152 12.97 19.73 27.46
CA ASN A 152 12.32 20.83 28.20
C ASN A 152 12.08 20.52 29.69
N LEU A 153 12.44 19.33 30.17
CA LEU A 153 12.15 18.93 31.57
C LEU A 153 12.89 19.75 32.61
N ASP A 154 14.11 20.20 32.32
CA ASP A 154 14.92 21.04 33.22
C ASP A 154 14.83 22.54 32.88
N GLY A 155 14.12 22.91 31.80
CA GLY A 155 13.91 24.30 31.37
C GLY A 155 15.08 24.91 30.60
N GLU A 156 16.12 24.13 30.33
CA GLU A 156 17.26 24.54 29.48
C GLU A 156 17.35 23.66 28.24
N VAL A 157 17.48 24.26 27.05
CA VAL A 157 17.63 23.55 25.79
C VAL A 157 19.07 23.69 25.31
N THR A 158 19.83 22.60 25.39
CA THR A 158 21.21 22.59 24.92
C THR A 158 21.31 22.18 23.44
N ARG A 159 22.38 22.63 22.77
CA ARG A 159 22.63 22.25 21.37
C ARG A 159 22.87 20.73 21.21
N GLU A 160 23.54 20.13 22.15
CA GLU A 160 23.87 18.70 22.18
C GLU A 160 22.62 17.83 22.27
N GLU A 161 21.64 18.24 23.08
CA GLU A 161 20.34 17.55 23.17
C GLU A 161 19.53 17.63 21.87
N VAL A 162 19.52 18.80 21.24
CA VAL A 162 18.88 18.98 19.93
C VAL A 162 19.54 18.11 18.85
N GLU A 163 20.88 18.09 18.80
CA GLU A 163 21.64 17.23 17.88
C GLU A 163 21.38 15.74 18.13
N LEU A 164 21.24 15.32 19.39
CA LEU A 164 20.89 13.94 19.72
C LEU A 164 19.52 13.54 19.15
N VAL A 165 18.50 14.36 19.30
CA VAL A 165 17.15 14.10 18.76
C VAL A 165 17.19 14.08 17.23
N LEU A 166 17.87 15.02 16.59
CA LEU A 166 17.99 15.08 15.13
C LEU A 166 18.72 13.87 14.55
N ASN A 167 19.74 13.35 15.22
CA ASN A 167 20.47 12.15 14.79
C ASN A 167 19.62 10.86 14.86
N HIS A 168 18.54 10.84 15.64
CA HIS A 168 17.59 9.72 15.70
C HIS A 168 16.45 9.84 14.67
N LEU A 169 16.35 10.99 13.99
CA LEU A 169 15.34 11.26 12.96
C LEU A 169 15.88 11.12 11.52
N SER A 170 17.19 11.01 11.37
CA SER A 170 17.90 10.82 10.10
C SER A 170 18.10 9.36 9.75
#